data_395f9f0d0c29669b96753fb1ca444c21
#
_entry.id   395f9f0d0c29669b96753fb1ca444c21
#
_cell.length_a   1.000
_cell.length_b   1.000
_cell.length_c   1.000
_cell.angle_alpha   90.00
_cell.angle_beta   90.00
_cell.angle_gamma   90.00
#
_symmetry.space_group_name_H-M   'P 1'
#
loop_
_entity.id
_entity.type
_entity.pdbx_description
1 polymer ?
#
loop_
_entity_poly.entity_id
_entity_poly.type
_entity_poly.pdbx_seq_one_letter_code
_entity_poly.pdbx_strand_id
1 'polypeptide(L)'
;MKVKENLEHILKELQDATFKIEEEQIENVLKLIAPDKKIFLTGKGRSGLAAKGFANRLMHLGFQAYVIGEISTPHTKAGDLLIITSGSGETDALVSIAKKAKESGLYLGLVTMNPQSTLGKMADGMIILPGDSKGNNEEKHSIQPMGSQFEQMSFLIFDAIVLKLME
;
A
#
# COMPACT_ATOMS: atom_id res chain seq x y z
N MET A 1 -16.41 8.09 25.47
CA MET A 1 -16.90 8.51 24.14
C MET A 1 -17.87 7.48 23.59
N LYS A 2 -18.93 7.91 22.92
CA LYS A 2 -19.83 6.99 22.22
C LYS A 2 -19.15 6.46 20.96
N VAL A 3 -19.56 5.27 20.48
CA VAL A 3 -18.99 4.69 19.25
C VAL A 3 -19.10 5.63 18.05
N LYS A 4 -20.22 6.34 17.91
CA LYS A 4 -20.41 7.31 16.84
C LYS A 4 -19.43 8.50 16.92
N GLU A 5 -19.15 9.00 18.11
CA GLU A 5 -18.16 10.07 18.33
C GLU A 5 -16.73 9.60 17.93
N ASN A 6 -16.39 8.34 18.28
CA ASN A 6 -15.12 7.75 17.84
C ASN A 6 -15.05 7.65 16.31
N LEU A 7 -16.13 7.26 15.64
CA LEU A 7 -16.19 7.20 14.17
C LEU A 7 -16.01 8.59 13.55
N GLU A 8 -16.66 9.61 14.09
CA GLU A 8 -16.51 11.00 13.61
C GLU A 8 -15.07 11.50 13.75
N HIS A 9 -14.40 11.19 14.87
CA HIS A 9 -12.99 11.51 15.06
C HIS A 9 -12.07 10.79 14.07
N ILE A 10 -12.29 9.49 13.84
CA ILE A 10 -11.54 8.71 12.84
C ILE A 10 -11.69 9.32 11.45
N LEU A 11 -12.92 9.65 11.04
CA LEU A 11 -13.18 10.25 9.73
C LEU A 11 -12.48 11.61 9.58
N LYS A 12 -12.45 12.42 10.65
CA LYS A 12 -11.72 13.69 10.65
C LYS A 12 -10.21 13.48 10.48
N GLU A 13 -9.61 12.54 11.22
CA GLU A 13 -8.19 12.20 11.08
C GLU A 13 -7.85 11.78 9.64
N LEU A 14 -8.70 10.94 9.03
CA LEU A 14 -8.51 10.49 7.66
C LEU A 14 -8.67 11.64 6.65
N GLN A 15 -9.64 12.53 6.86
CA GLN A 15 -9.79 13.72 6.04
C GLN A 15 -8.56 14.64 6.12
N ASP A 16 -8.06 14.91 7.33
CA ASP A 16 -6.87 15.74 7.53
C ASP A 16 -5.62 15.09 6.89
N ALA A 17 -5.56 13.76 6.89
CA ALA A 17 -4.50 13.00 6.25
C ALA A 17 -4.47 13.18 4.72
N THR A 18 -5.62 13.37 4.06
CA THR A 18 -5.67 13.52 2.59
C THR A 18 -4.90 14.74 2.10
N PHE A 19 -4.83 15.82 2.88
CA PHE A 19 -4.11 17.05 2.51
C PHE A 19 -2.58 16.88 2.47
N LYS A 20 -2.06 15.76 3.00
CA LYS A 20 -0.62 15.43 3.01
C LYS A 20 -0.21 14.48 1.90
N ILE A 21 -1.16 14.01 1.09
CA ILE A 21 -0.91 13.07 -0.01
C ILE A 21 -0.65 13.86 -1.29
N GLU A 22 0.42 13.52 -1.98
CA GLU A 22 0.83 14.17 -3.22
C GLU A 22 0.34 13.40 -4.44
N GLU A 23 -0.43 14.04 -5.31
CA GLU A 23 -1.01 13.46 -6.52
C GLU A 23 0.06 12.86 -7.45
N GLU A 24 1.21 13.53 -7.59
CA GLU A 24 2.33 13.04 -8.41
C GLU A 24 2.81 11.65 -7.98
N GLN A 25 2.81 11.36 -6.67
CA GLN A 25 3.20 10.05 -6.16
C GLN A 25 2.20 8.97 -6.58
N ILE A 26 0.90 9.29 -6.54
CA ILE A 26 -0.16 8.39 -7.00
C ILE A 26 -0.01 8.12 -8.48
N GLU A 27 0.17 9.17 -9.30
CA GLU A 27 0.36 9.04 -10.74
C GLU A 27 1.58 8.19 -11.10
N ASN A 28 2.69 8.30 -10.35
CA ASN A 28 3.88 7.51 -10.57
C ASN A 28 3.65 6.01 -10.29
N VAL A 29 2.84 5.66 -9.30
CA VAL A 29 2.43 4.27 -9.07
C VAL A 29 1.43 3.80 -10.12
N LEU A 30 0.46 4.64 -10.50
CA LEU A 30 -0.50 4.33 -11.56
C LEU A 30 0.18 3.98 -12.90
N LYS A 31 1.25 4.67 -13.29
CA LYS A 31 2.03 4.38 -14.50
C LYS A 31 2.66 2.97 -14.50
N LEU A 32 2.85 2.36 -13.34
CA LEU A 32 3.37 1.00 -13.22
C LEU A 32 2.29 -0.06 -13.47
N ILE A 33 1.01 0.29 -13.25
CA ILE A 33 -0.13 -0.60 -13.43
C ILE A 33 -0.50 -0.66 -14.92
N ALA A 34 -0.41 -1.84 -15.53
CA ALA A 34 -0.72 -2.02 -16.94
C ALA A 34 -1.40 -3.38 -17.19
N PRO A 35 -2.33 -3.47 -18.17
CA PRO A 35 -3.10 -4.70 -18.43
C PRO A 35 -2.26 -5.89 -18.92
N ASP A 36 -1.12 -5.63 -19.52
CA ASP A 36 -0.20 -6.65 -20.06
C ASP A 36 0.78 -7.21 -19.02
N LYS A 37 0.76 -6.67 -17.81
CA LYS A 37 1.60 -7.10 -16.68
C LYS A 37 0.81 -7.95 -15.70
N LYS A 38 1.51 -8.88 -15.05
CA LYS A 38 1.00 -9.46 -13.80
C LYS A 38 1.33 -8.52 -12.65
N ILE A 39 0.37 -8.34 -11.78
CA ILE A 39 0.48 -7.47 -10.60
C ILE A 39 0.42 -8.35 -9.36
N PHE A 40 1.50 -8.37 -8.61
CA PHE A 40 1.62 -9.12 -7.37
C PHE A 40 1.47 -8.16 -6.20
N LEU A 41 0.67 -8.51 -5.21
CA LEU A 41 0.40 -7.66 -4.06
C LEU A 41 0.74 -8.39 -2.77
N THR A 42 1.32 -7.67 -1.82
CA THR A 42 1.61 -8.20 -0.49
C THR A 42 1.67 -7.11 0.58
N GLY A 43 1.55 -7.52 1.81
CA GLY A 43 1.66 -6.73 3.03
C GLY A 43 1.50 -7.64 4.23
N LYS A 44 1.72 -7.12 5.43
CA LYS A 44 1.54 -7.87 6.68
C LYS A 44 0.44 -7.25 7.53
N GLY A 45 -0.23 -8.10 8.35
CA GLY A 45 -1.30 -7.64 9.22
C GLY A 45 -2.42 -6.91 8.45
N ARG A 46 -2.91 -5.83 9.00
CA ARG A 46 -4.00 -5.03 8.41
C ARG A 46 -3.59 -4.34 7.11
N SER A 47 -2.32 -3.96 6.95
CA SER A 47 -1.80 -3.45 5.67
C SER A 47 -1.88 -4.52 4.58
N GLY A 48 -1.66 -5.79 4.92
CA GLY A 48 -1.87 -6.92 4.01
C GLY A 48 -3.34 -7.12 3.62
N LEU A 49 -4.28 -6.83 4.52
CA LEU A 49 -5.71 -6.86 4.20
C LEU A 49 -6.09 -5.77 3.19
N ALA A 50 -5.53 -4.56 3.33
CA ALA A 50 -5.72 -3.50 2.34
C ALA A 50 -5.17 -3.90 0.96
N ALA A 51 -3.97 -4.48 0.90
CA ALA A 51 -3.38 -5.01 -0.33
C ALA A 51 -4.24 -6.11 -0.98
N LYS A 52 -4.81 -7.02 -0.18
CA LYS A 52 -5.74 -8.06 -0.66
C LYS A 52 -7.03 -7.46 -1.21
N GLY A 53 -7.58 -6.44 -0.55
CA GLY A 53 -8.75 -5.69 -1.02
C GLY A 53 -8.49 -5.06 -2.39
N PHE A 54 -7.33 -4.45 -2.58
CA PHE A 54 -6.93 -3.88 -3.85
C PHE A 54 -6.72 -4.94 -4.94
N ALA A 55 -6.06 -6.06 -4.63
CA ALA A 55 -5.91 -7.18 -5.57
C ALA A 55 -7.26 -7.68 -6.08
N ASN A 56 -8.24 -7.81 -5.19
CA ASN A 56 -9.60 -8.20 -5.54
C ASN A 56 -10.26 -7.21 -6.51
N ARG A 57 -10.12 -5.89 -6.29
CA ARG A 57 -10.65 -4.86 -7.19
C ARG A 57 -9.95 -4.83 -8.54
N LEU A 58 -8.62 -4.96 -8.56
CA LEU A 58 -7.87 -5.05 -9.82
C LEU A 58 -8.32 -6.25 -10.65
N MET A 59 -8.55 -7.40 -10.03
CA MET A 59 -9.09 -8.59 -10.68
C MET A 59 -10.49 -8.32 -11.26
N HIS A 60 -11.37 -7.65 -10.54
CA HIS A 60 -12.69 -7.26 -11.05
C HIS A 60 -12.61 -6.32 -12.26
N LEU A 61 -11.58 -5.48 -12.34
CA LEU A 61 -11.31 -4.60 -13.48
C LEU A 61 -10.64 -5.32 -14.67
N GLY A 62 -10.35 -6.62 -14.53
CA GLY A 62 -9.74 -7.42 -15.60
C GLY A 62 -8.21 -7.45 -15.59
N PHE A 63 -7.54 -6.86 -14.58
CA PHE A 63 -6.09 -6.98 -14.44
C PHE A 63 -5.68 -8.37 -13.95
N GLN A 64 -4.48 -8.80 -14.31
CA GLN A 64 -3.87 -10.04 -13.83
C GLN A 64 -3.28 -9.79 -12.43
N ALA A 65 -4.12 -9.74 -11.39
CA ALA A 65 -3.74 -9.42 -10.01
C ALA A 65 -3.69 -10.67 -9.13
N TYR A 66 -2.62 -10.81 -8.35
CA TYR A 66 -2.34 -11.97 -7.52
C TYR A 66 -1.83 -11.55 -6.14
N VAL A 67 -2.22 -12.25 -5.11
CA VAL A 67 -1.71 -12.05 -3.75
C VAL A 67 -0.57 -13.04 -3.48
N ILE A 68 0.58 -12.54 -3.07
CA ILE A 68 1.73 -13.41 -2.76
C ILE A 68 1.38 -14.32 -1.57
N GLY A 69 1.64 -15.62 -1.74
CA GLY A 69 1.35 -16.65 -0.75
C GLY A 69 0.04 -17.41 -0.99
N GLU A 70 -0.78 -16.96 -1.94
CA GLU A 70 -1.96 -17.71 -2.36
C GLU A 70 -1.55 -18.84 -3.34
N ILE A 71 -2.27 -19.96 -3.29
CA ILE A 71 -1.94 -21.15 -4.10
C ILE A 71 -2.06 -20.90 -5.62
N SER A 72 -2.87 -19.92 -6.01
CA SER A 72 -3.09 -19.52 -7.40
C SER A 72 -2.04 -18.53 -7.94
N THR A 73 -1.06 -18.14 -7.12
CA THR A 73 -0.02 -17.18 -7.52
C THR A 73 0.90 -17.78 -8.58
N PRO A 74 0.94 -17.25 -9.82
CA PRO A 74 1.78 -17.78 -10.88
C PRO A 74 3.24 -17.34 -10.75
N HIS A 75 4.11 -17.85 -11.63
CA HIS A 75 5.48 -17.38 -11.77
C HIS A 75 5.52 -15.91 -12.24
N THR A 76 6.47 -15.17 -11.72
CA THR A 76 6.80 -13.80 -12.15
C THR A 76 7.67 -13.84 -13.43
N LYS A 77 7.62 -12.76 -14.20
CA LYS A 77 8.56 -12.47 -15.30
C LYS A 77 9.09 -11.04 -15.19
N ALA A 78 10.21 -10.75 -15.82
CA ALA A 78 10.74 -9.39 -15.90
C ALA A 78 9.69 -8.44 -16.51
N GLY A 79 9.56 -7.26 -15.93
CA GLY A 79 8.56 -6.26 -16.31
C GLY A 79 7.22 -6.37 -15.57
N ASP A 80 6.95 -7.45 -14.84
CA ASP A 80 5.79 -7.54 -13.94
C ASP A 80 5.91 -6.53 -12.78
N LEU A 81 4.83 -6.30 -12.07
CA LEU A 81 4.74 -5.34 -10.97
C LEU A 81 4.53 -6.03 -9.62
N LEU A 82 5.32 -5.66 -8.63
CA LEU A 82 5.06 -5.98 -7.23
C LEU A 82 4.60 -4.72 -6.49
N ILE A 83 3.46 -4.79 -5.82
CA ILE A 83 2.97 -3.72 -4.93
C ILE A 83 3.07 -4.19 -3.48
N ILE A 84 3.79 -3.45 -2.66
CA ILE A 84 3.93 -3.71 -1.22
C ILE A 84 3.26 -2.60 -0.42
N THR A 85 2.48 -2.99 0.59
CA THR A 85 1.95 -2.08 1.61
C THR A 85 2.65 -2.34 2.93
N SER A 86 3.50 -1.40 3.35
CA SER A 86 4.32 -1.51 4.56
C SER A 86 4.55 -0.15 5.19
N GLY A 87 3.94 0.11 6.35
CA GLY A 87 4.09 1.39 7.04
C GLY A 87 5.54 1.72 7.40
N SER A 88 6.28 0.79 7.97
CA SER A 88 7.69 0.98 8.32
C SER A 88 8.63 0.91 7.12
N GLY A 89 8.27 0.12 6.10
CA GLY A 89 9.17 -0.20 5.00
C GLY A 89 10.37 -1.07 5.38
N GLU A 90 10.38 -1.66 6.59
CA GLU A 90 11.51 -2.41 7.16
C GLU A 90 11.15 -3.85 7.57
N THR A 91 9.94 -4.33 7.26
CA THR A 91 9.54 -5.71 7.61
C THR A 91 10.38 -6.72 6.84
N ASP A 92 11.20 -7.50 7.52
CA ASP A 92 12.20 -8.41 6.93
C ASP A 92 11.65 -9.31 5.83
N ALA A 93 10.49 -9.91 6.08
CA ALA A 93 9.84 -10.78 5.09
C ALA A 93 9.47 -10.02 3.81
N LEU A 94 9.01 -8.78 3.91
CA LEU A 94 8.67 -7.95 2.76
C LEU A 94 9.92 -7.43 2.03
N VAL A 95 10.96 -7.08 2.77
CA VAL A 95 12.27 -6.71 2.22
C VAL A 95 12.87 -7.88 1.43
N SER A 96 12.80 -9.10 1.96
CA SER A 96 13.26 -10.30 1.27
C SER A 96 12.51 -10.55 -0.04
N ILE A 97 11.18 -10.40 -0.04
CA ILE A 97 10.35 -10.53 -1.23
C ILE A 97 10.72 -9.46 -2.27
N ALA A 98 10.86 -8.20 -1.84
CA ALA A 98 11.23 -7.10 -2.72
C ALA A 98 12.60 -7.30 -3.39
N LYS A 99 13.61 -7.74 -2.64
CA LYS A 99 14.94 -8.06 -3.19
C LYS A 99 14.85 -9.10 -4.31
N LYS A 100 14.17 -10.22 -4.06
CA LYS A 100 13.96 -11.26 -5.07
C LYS A 100 13.20 -10.76 -6.29
N ALA A 101 12.18 -9.92 -6.08
CA ALA A 101 11.44 -9.31 -7.18
C ALA A 101 12.32 -8.41 -8.04
N LYS A 102 13.15 -7.55 -7.43
CA LYS A 102 14.10 -6.69 -8.15
C LYS A 102 15.15 -7.51 -8.91
N GLU A 103 15.69 -8.57 -8.31
CA GLU A 103 16.61 -9.51 -8.98
C GLU A 103 15.96 -10.20 -10.19
N SER A 104 14.65 -10.44 -10.12
CA SER A 104 13.86 -11.01 -11.22
C SER A 104 13.37 -9.97 -12.24
N GLY A 105 13.74 -8.71 -12.09
CA GLY A 105 13.41 -7.63 -13.02
C GLY A 105 11.99 -7.07 -12.88
N LEU A 106 11.35 -7.22 -11.72
CA LEU A 106 10.04 -6.62 -11.46
C LEU A 106 10.18 -5.14 -11.12
N TYR A 107 9.15 -4.38 -11.46
CA TYR A 107 8.92 -3.06 -10.87
C TYR A 107 8.38 -3.19 -9.45
N LEU A 108 8.72 -2.24 -8.58
CA LEU A 108 8.27 -2.18 -7.20
C LEU A 108 7.46 -0.91 -6.95
N GLY A 109 6.17 -1.06 -6.71
CA GLY A 109 5.30 -0.03 -6.15
C GLY A 109 5.22 -0.18 -4.63
N LEU A 110 5.28 0.91 -3.90
CA LEU A 110 5.28 0.91 -2.44
C LEU A 110 4.25 1.90 -1.87
N VAL A 111 3.47 1.46 -0.90
CA VAL A 111 2.67 2.34 -0.03
C VAL A 111 3.29 2.28 1.36
N THR A 112 3.76 3.42 1.88
CA THR A 112 4.56 3.47 3.12
C THR A 112 4.38 4.79 3.88
N MET A 113 4.78 4.83 5.14
CA MET A 113 4.98 6.07 5.91
C MET A 113 6.45 6.54 5.87
N ASN A 114 7.39 5.64 5.50
CA ASN A 114 8.82 5.90 5.58
C ASN A 114 9.52 5.77 4.21
N PRO A 115 9.67 6.88 3.48
CA PRO A 115 10.31 6.87 2.17
C PRO A 115 11.81 6.54 2.23
N GLN A 116 12.46 6.74 3.38
CA GLN A 116 13.90 6.48 3.58
C GLN A 116 14.18 5.03 4.00
N SER A 117 13.15 4.20 4.13
CA SER A 117 13.26 2.79 4.49
C SER A 117 14.01 1.95 3.43
N THR A 118 14.33 0.72 3.80
CA THR A 118 14.92 -0.25 2.87
C THR A 118 14.04 -0.48 1.66
N LEU A 119 12.72 -0.64 1.84
CA LEU A 119 11.77 -0.76 0.72
C LEU A 119 11.67 0.54 -0.07
N GLY A 120 11.66 1.70 0.60
CA GLY A 120 11.60 3.01 -0.05
C GLY A 120 12.75 3.24 -1.04
N LYS A 121 13.96 2.84 -0.67
CA LYS A 121 15.15 2.95 -1.54
C LYS A 121 15.13 2.02 -2.74
N MET A 122 14.32 0.96 -2.71
CA MET A 122 14.17 0.00 -3.83
C MET A 122 12.98 0.28 -4.73
N ALA A 123 12.04 1.13 -4.30
CA ALA A 123 10.79 1.38 -5.00
C ALA A 123 11.01 2.17 -6.31
N ASP A 124 10.33 1.75 -7.36
CA ASP A 124 10.26 2.46 -8.65
C ASP A 124 9.15 3.53 -8.64
N GLY A 125 8.15 3.36 -7.79
CA GLY A 125 7.11 4.34 -7.49
C GLY A 125 6.62 4.14 -6.06
N MET A 126 6.33 5.23 -5.34
CA MET A 126 5.82 5.10 -3.99
C MET A 126 4.78 6.16 -3.67
N ILE A 127 3.82 5.79 -2.81
CA ILE A 127 2.84 6.68 -2.20
C ILE A 127 3.17 6.78 -0.71
N ILE A 128 3.45 7.99 -0.25
CA ILE A 128 3.72 8.26 1.15
C ILE A 128 2.42 8.65 1.83
N LEU A 129 1.99 7.84 2.78
CA LEU A 129 0.80 8.10 3.58
C LEU A 129 1.20 8.56 4.98
N PRO A 130 0.49 9.53 5.55
CA PRO A 130 0.70 9.92 6.94
C PRO A 130 0.25 8.80 7.89
N GLY A 131 0.87 8.75 9.06
CA GLY A 131 0.51 7.84 10.13
C GLY A 131 1.57 7.80 11.22
N ASP A 132 1.21 7.26 12.37
CA ASP A 132 2.11 7.09 13.50
C ASP A 132 2.85 5.77 13.41
N SER A 133 4.16 5.79 13.65
CA SER A 133 4.96 4.58 13.69
C SER A 133 4.68 3.75 14.95
N LYS A 134 4.69 2.43 14.81
CA LYS A 134 4.58 1.50 15.94
C LYS A 134 5.80 1.69 16.84
N GLY A 135 5.61 2.27 18.03
CA GLY A 135 6.67 2.36 19.05
C GLY A 135 7.12 3.75 19.47
N ASN A 136 6.77 4.82 18.78
CA ASN A 136 7.01 6.19 19.24
C ASN A 136 5.81 6.70 20.04
N ASN A 137 5.90 6.65 21.38
CA ASN A 137 4.84 7.15 22.25
C ASN A 137 4.91 8.67 22.49
N GLU A 138 5.93 9.35 22.00
CA GLU A 138 6.17 10.76 22.35
C GLU A 138 5.47 11.77 21.43
N GLU A 139 5.01 11.33 20.25
CA GLU A 139 4.22 12.18 19.32
C GLU A 139 3.07 11.39 18.69
N LYS A 140 2.12 10.95 19.52
CA LYS A 140 0.88 10.35 18.98
C LYS A 140 -0.01 11.46 18.43
N HIS A 141 -0.14 11.50 17.11
CA HIS A 141 -1.08 12.40 16.43
C HIS A 141 -2.46 11.77 16.22
N SER A 142 -2.59 10.44 16.38
CA SER A 142 -3.83 9.71 16.22
C SER A 142 -4.40 9.22 17.53
N ILE A 143 -5.73 9.31 17.68
CA ILE A 143 -6.47 8.67 18.79
C ILE A 143 -6.54 7.15 18.64
N GLN A 144 -6.22 6.64 17.47
CA GLN A 144 -6.32 5.22 17.13
C GLN A 144 -5.08 4.44 17.58
N PRO A 145 -5.21 3.13 17.86
CA PRO A 145 -4.06 2.33 18.26
C PRO A 145 -3.14 2.02 17.06
N MET A 146 -1.85 1.92 17.35
CA MET A 146 -0.81 1.43 16.43
C MET A 146 -0.79 2.22 15.09
N GLY A 147 -0.75 1.53 13.96
CA GLY A 147 -0.75 2.12 12.61
C GLY A 147 -2.13 2.18 11.94
N SER A 148 -3.22 2.28 12.72
CA SER A 148 -4.58 2.19 12.17
C SER A 148 -4.87 3.25 11.11
N GLN A 149 -4.42 4.49 11.30
CA GLN A 149 -4.60 5.56 10.32
C GLN A 149 -3.94 5.19 8.98
N PHE A 150 -2.70 4.73 8.99
CA PHE A 150 -1.99 4.28 7.77
C PHE A 150 -2.73 3.13 7.08
N GLU A 151 -3.20 2.16 7.86
CA GLU A 151 -3.88 0.97 7.33
C GLU A 151 -5.21 1.33 6.67
N GLN A 152 -5.98 2.24 7.29
CA GLN A 152 -7.24 2.76 6.74
C GLN A 152 -6.98 3.62 5.50
N MET A 153 -5.99 4.52 5.55
CA MET A 153 -5.61 5.34 4.40
C MET A 153 -5.11 4.47 3.23
N SER A 154 -4.40 3.36 3.52
CA SER A 154 -3.99 2.41 2.49
C SER A 154 -5.18 1.81 1.76
N PHE A 155 -6.25 1.46 2.49
CA PHE A 155 -7.47 0.93 1.88
C PHE A 155 -8.16 1.99 1.02
N LEU A 156 -8.30 3.21 1.55
CA LEU A 156 -8.97 4.32 0.85
C LEU A 156 -8.22 4.78 -0.40
N ILE A 157 -6.87 4.85 -0.34
CA ILE A 157 -6.09 5.24 -1.51
C ILE A 157 -6.18 4.19 -2.62
N PHE A 158 -6.22 2.91 -2.28
CA PHE A 158 -6.44 1.85 -3.25
C PHE A 158 -7.83 1.93 -3.90
N ASP A 159 -8.88 2.23 -3.13
CA ASP A 159 -10.21 2.45 -3.70
C ASP A 159 -10.26 3.70 -4.60
N ALA A 160 -9.56 4.77 -4.24
CA ALA A 160 -9.43 5.96 -5.09
C ALA A 160 -8.68 5.64 -6.41
N ILE A 161 -7.62 4.84 -6.35
CA ILE A 161 -6.92 4.34 -7.54
C ILE A 161 -7.85 3.50 -8.42
N VAL A 162 -8.67 2.63 -7.81
CA VAL A 162 -9.67 1.84 -8.55
C VAL A 162 -10.64 2.74 -9.32
N LEU A 163 -11.16 3.79 -8.69
CA LEU A 163 -12.03 4.77 -9.36
C LEU A 163 -11.32 5.42 -10.57
N LYS A 164 -10.05 5.74 -10.43
CA LYS A 164 -9.24 6.31 -11.53
C LYS A 164 -9.02 5.32 -12.66
N LEU A 165 -8.83 4.04 -12.35
CA LEU A 165 -8.64 2.98 -13.36
C LEU A 165 -9.95 2.62 -14.11
N MET A 166 -11.11 3.06 -13.64
CA MET A 166 -12.41 2.87 -14.29
C MET A 166 -12.73 3.95 -15.34
N GLU A 167 -11.98 5.07 -15.36
CA GLU A 167 -12.11 6.15 -16.35
C GLU A 167 -11.51 5.75 -17.72
#